data_ce64374e179d1fe16fd756ad3cddcf2f
#
_entry.id   ce64374e179d1fe16fd756ad3cddcf2f
#
_cell.length_a   1.000
_cell.length_b   1.000
_cell.length_c   1.000
_cell.angle_alpha   90.00
_cell.angle_beta   90.00
_cell.angle_gamma   90.00
#
_symmetry.space_group_name_H-M   'P 1'
#
loop_
_entity.id
_entity.type
_entity.pdbx_description
1 polymer ?
#
loop_
_entity_poly.entity_id
_entity_poly.type
_entity_poly.pdbx_seq_one_letter_code
_entity_poly.pdbx_strand_id
1 'polypeptide(L)'
;TQLIGLSIDSNPSHLAWLNDIMLRTGVEVPFPIIADRSGEIARKYGMISNDISTTETVRNVFIIDDKGIVRTIFIYPLNVGRWIPEIIRVVEALQIADCNNASTPANWVPGQPIIKPAPKTFQGLQERQKEIQENRNGMSWYLSFKESSEKCNKQIDQKQILDKNTKNIQSTQTMEKQNKLLQ
;
A
#
# COMPACT_ATOMS: atom_id res chain seq x y z
N THR A 1 -3.44 -0.53 -6.93
CA THR A 1 -3.84 -0.11 -5.58
C THR A 1 -4.69 1.15 -5.66
N GLN A 2 -5.83 1.17 -4.99
CA GLN A 2 -6.69 2.35 -4.88
C GLN A 2 -6.36 3.11 -3.60
N LEU A 3 -6.37 4.45 -3.68
CA LEU A 3 -6.20 5.33 -2.54
C LEU A 3 -7.54 5.94 -2.13
N ILE A 4 -7.75 6.08 -0.83
CA ILE A 4 -8.87 6.82 -0.26
C ILE A 4 -8.29 7.70 0.86
N GLY A 5 -8.55 9.00 0.78
CA GLY A 5 -8.25 9.93 1.87
C GLY A 5 -9.39 9.95 2.88
N LEU A 6 -9.07 10.27 4.14
CA LEU A 6 -10.05 10.52 5.18
C LEU A 6 -9.57 11.66 6.06
N SER A 7 -10.43 12.63 6.31
CA SER A 7 -10.21 13.67 7.32
C SER A 7 -11.54 14.11 7.94
N ILE A 8 -11.45 14.73 9.11
CA ILE A 8 -12.61 15.31 9.84
C ILE A 8 -13.07 16.65 9.26
N ASP A 9 -12.38 17.18 8.25
CA ASP A 9 -12.72 18.44 7.59
C ASP A 9 -14.02 18.34 6.76
N SER A 10 -14.56 19.51 6.44
CA SER A 10 -15.77 19.60 5.62
C SER A 10 -15.47 19.43 4.11
N ASN A 11 -16.49 19.04 3.33
CA ASN A 11 -16.38 19.01 1.87
C ASN A 11 -15.90 20.32 1.26
N PRO A 12 -16.43 21.52 1.63
CA PRO A 12 -15.91 22.79 1.13
C PRO A 12 -14.42 23.01 1.44
N SER A 13 -13.95 22.62 2.64
CA SER A 13 -12.54 22.68 3.00
C SER A 13 -11.68 21.77 2.12
N HIS A 14 -12.14 20.53 1.86
CA HIS A 14 -11.45 19.61 0.96
C HIS A 14 -11.36 20.18 -0.47
N LEU A 15 -12.46 20.71 -1.00
CA LEU A 15 -12.47 21.30 -2.34
C LEU A 15 -11.52 22.49 -2.45
N ALA A 16 -11.52 23.39 -1.47
CA ALA A 16 -10.61 24.54 -1.41
C ALA A 16 -9.13 24.07 -1.36
N TRP A 17 -8.83 23.08 -0.52
CA TRP A 17 -7.50 22.53 -0.39
C TRP A 17 -7.01 21.82 -1.66
N LEU A 18 -7.86 21.01 -2.31
CA LEU A 18 -7.56 20.35 -3.58
C LEU A 18 -7.27 21.37 -4.69
N ASN A 19 -8.09 22.42 -4.77
CA ASN A 19 -7.88 23.50 -5.71
C ASN A 19 -6.56 24.25 -5.46
N ASP A 20 -6.23 24.54 -4.19
CA ASP A 20 -4.97 25.22 -3.83
C ASP A 20 -3.75 24.36 -4.21
N ILE A 21 -3.79 23.04 -3.95
CA ILE A 21 -2.73 22.12 -4.38
C ILE A 21 -2.56 22.19 -5.91
N MET A 22 -3.65 22.05 -6.65
CA MET A 22 -3.60 22.09 -8.12
C MET A 22 -3.01 23.40 -8.63
N LEU A 23 -3.45 24.53 -8.08
CA LEU A 23 -2.97 25.87 -8.50
C LEU A 23 -1.47 26.08 -8.19
N ARG A 24 -0.99 25.58 -7.03
CA ARG A 24 0.39 25.80 -6.60
C ARG A 24 1.38 24.80 -7.17
N THR A 25 0.96 23.57 -7.41
CA THR A 25 1.86 22.47 -7.77
C THR A 25 1.61 21.91 -9.16
N GLY A 26 0.48 22.23 -9.78
CA GLY A 26 0.02 21.62 -11.03
C GLY A 26 -0.41 20.14 -10.86
N VAL A 27 -0.51 19.65 -9.63
CA VAL A 27 -0.87 18.25 -9.35
C VAL A 27 -2.34 18.15 -8.99
N GLU A 28 -3.09 17.41 -9.79
CA GLU A 28 -4.46 17.00 -9.45
C GLU A 28 -4.43 15.77 -8.54
N VAL A 29 -5.21 15.79 -7.45
CA VAL A 29 -5.36 14.64 -6.55
C VAL A 29 -6.44 13.71 -7.11
N PRO A 30 -6.09 12.52 -7.63
CA PRO A 30 -6.99 11.67 -8.42
C PRO A 30 -7.82 10.68 -7.60
N PHE A 31 -7.86 10.80 -6.28
CA PHE A 31 -8.55 9.86 -5.40
C PHE A 31 -9.56 10.55 -4.49
N PRO A 32 -10.64 9.85 -4.08
CA PRO A 32 -11.67 10.41 -3.22
C PRO A 32 -11.17 10.69 -1.81
N ILE A 33 -11.73 11.74 -1.19
CA ILE A 33 -11.48 12.09 0.21
C ILE A 33 -12.82 12.07 0.96
N ILE A 34 -12.87 11.28 2.02
CA ILE A 34 -14.02 11.18 2.92
C ILE A 34 -14.01 12.35 3.91
N ALA A 35 -15.10 13.09 3.98
CA ALA A 35 -15.31 14.15 4.97
C ALA A 35 -16.01 13.56 6.20
N ASP A 36 -15.25 13.04 7.15
CA ASP A 36 -15.73 12.41 8.38
C ASP A 36 -15.90 13.45 9.51
N ARG A 37 -16.80 14.43 9.31
CA ARG A 37 -17.00 15.54 10.23
C ARG A 37 -17.39 15.13 11.65
N SER A 38 -18.13 14.03 11.79
CA SER A 38 -18.48 13.48 13.09
C SER A 38 -17.33 12.72 13.75
N GLY A 39 -16.28 12.38 13.01
CA GLY A 39 -15.19 11.52 13.45
C GLY A 39 -15.62 10.06 13.69
N GLU A 40 -16.78 9.65 13.18
CA GLU A 40 -17.31 8.31 13.40
C GLU A 40 -16.43 7.24 12.75
N ILE A 41 -16.04 7.44 11.50
CA ILE A 41 -15.17 6.52 10.78
C ILE A 41 -13.77 6.53 11.42
N ALA A 42 -13.26 7.71 11.73
CA ALA A 42 -11.95 7.85 12.37
C ALA A 42 -11.89 7.12 13.73
N ARG A 43 -12.94 7.21 14.55
CA ARG A 43 -13.02 6.45 15.82
C ARG A 43 -13.13 4.95 15.58
N LYS A 44 -13.91 4.51 14.59
CA LYS A 44 -14.05 3.09 14.24
C LYS A 44 -12.72 2.46 13.82
N TYR A 45 -11.86 3.23 13.16
CA TYR A 45 -10.51 2.80 12.76
C TYR A 45 -9.44 3.08 13.84
N GLY A 46 -9.82 3.60 15.02
CA GLY A 46 -8.86 3.92 16.07
C GLY A 46 -7.92 5.08 15.74
N MET A 47 -8.32 5.97 14.84
CA MET A 47 -7.51 7.11 14.40
C MET A 47 -7.62 8.31 15.34
N ILE A 48 -8.62 8.34 16.18
CA ILE A 48 -8.80 9.34 17.25
C ILE A 48 -8.59 8.65 18.58
N SER A 49 -7.63 9.14 19.35
CA SER A 49 -7.33 8.67 20.71
C SER A 49 -7.54 9.82 21.69
N ASN A 50 -8.30 9.55 22.75
CA ASN A 50 -8.54 10.55 23.80
C ASN A 50 -7.25 11.00 24.51
N ASP A 51 -6.21 10.16 24.48
CA ASP A 51 -4.91 10.45 25.10
C ASP A 51 -4.05 11.41 24.26
N ILE A 52 -4.36 11.54 22.96
CA ILE A 52 -3.59 12.39 22.04
C ILE A 52 -4.42 13.61 21.64
N SER A 53 -5.65 13.41 21.16
CA SER A 53 -6.60 14.46 20.79
C SER A 53 -8.00 13.85 20.67
N THR A 54 -9.00 14.59 21.12
CA THR A 54 -10.40 14.19 20.99
C THR A 54 -11.01 14.56 19.64
N THR A 55 -10.32 15.41 18.86
CA THR A 55 -10.84 16.01 17.63
C THR A 55 -9.94 15.82 16.42
N GLU A 56 -8.64 15.59 16.60
CA GLU A 56 -7.69 15.43 15.52
C GLU A 56 -7.29 13.96 15.34
N THR A 57 -7.24 13.53 14.09
CA THR A 57 -6.77 12.19 13.74
C THR A 57 -5.25 12.14 13.68
N VAL A 58 -4.64 11.10 14.28
CA VAL A 58 -3.22 10.80 14.03
C VAL A 58 -3.01 10.43 12.54
N ARG A 59 -1.78 10.55 12.06
CA ARG A 59 -1.44 10.29 10.65
C ARG A 59 -1.35 8.78 10.39
N ASN A 60 -2.48 8.10 10.21
CA ASN A 60 -2.53 6.67 9.94
C ASN A 60 -2.53 6.36 8.44
N VAL A 61 -2.00 5.18 8.11
CA VAL A 61 -2.18 4.55 6.80
C VAL A 61 -2.59 3.11 7.06
N PHE A 62 -3.70 2.70 6.46
CA PHE A 62 -4.20 1.33 6.49
C PHE A 62 -3.99 0.71 5.12
N ILE A 63 -3.33 -0.45 5.07
CA ILE A 63 -3.26 -1.27 3.87
C ILE A 63 -4.28 -2.39 4.04
N ILE A 64 -5.27 -2.41 3.15
CA ILE A 64 -6.38 -3.36 3.17
C ILE A 64 -6.30 -4.17 1.88
N ASP A 65 -6.39 -5.50 1.99
CA ASP A 65 -6.36 -6.38 0.83
C ASP A 65 -7.70 -6.45 0.09
N ASP A 66 -7.75 -7.21 -0.98
CA ASP A 66 -8.94 -7.41 -1.83
C ASP A 66 -10.07 -8.21 -1.15
N LYS A 67 -9.77 -8.79 0.02
CA LYS A 67 -10.76 -9.48 0.89
C LYS A 67 -11.30 -8.58 1.98
N GLY A 68 -10.89 -7.31 2.04
CA GLY A 68 -11.26 -6.35 3.08
C GLY A 68 -10.53 -6.55 4.40
N ILE A 69 -9.41 -7.28 4.42
CA ILE A 69 -8.62 -7.52 5.62
C ILE A 69 -7.53 -6.47 5.76
N VAL A 70 -7.45 -5.84 6.93
CA VAL A 70 -6.36 -4.92 7.26
C VAL A 70 -5.08 -5.74 7.44
N ARG A 71 -4.09 -5.50 6.57
CA ARG A 71 -2.81 -6.22 6.54
C ARG A 71 -1.70 -5.47 7.27
N THR A 72 -1.72 -4.16 7.20
CA THR A 72 -0.70 -3.31 7.83
C THR A 72 -1.30 -1.99 8.23
N ILE A 73 -0.85 -1.45 9.35
CA ILE A 73 -1.20 -0.12 9.85
C ILE A 73 0.10 0.62 10.15
N PHE A 74 0.26 1.80 9.54
CA PHE A 74 1.31 2.75 9.94
C PHE A 74 0.65 3.84 10.79
N ILE A 75 1.28 4.16 11.90
CA ILE A 75 0.82 5.20 12.82
C ILE A 75 1.95 6.21 12.99
N TYR A 76 1.75 7.41 12.49
CA TYR A 76 2.68 8.51 12.60
C TYR A 76 2.12 9.59 13.53
N PRO A 77 2.92 10.18 14.41
CA PRO A 77 2.49 11.35 15.17
C PRO A 77 2.24 12.55 14.24
N LEU A 78 1.48 13.53 14.71
CA LEU A 78 1.05 14.68 13.89
C LEU A 78 2.22 15.49 13.29
N ASN A 79 3.34 15.53 13.99
CA ASN A 79 4.54 16.29 13.60
C ASN A 79 5.49 15.52 12.69
N VAL A 80 5.16 14.26 12.31
CA VAL A 80 5.99 13.43 11.43
C VAL A 80 5.27 13.16 10.11
N GLY A 81 5.93 13.52 9.00
CA GLY A 81 5.45 13.20 7.65
C GLY A 81 5.58 11.70 7.33
N ARG A 82 4.71 11.21 6.45
CA ARG A 82 4.76 9.83 5.97
C ARG A 82 5.91 9.65 4.96
N TRP A 83 6.66 8.55 5.06
CA TRP A 83 7.62 8.14 4.05
C TRP A 83 6.91 7.27 3.00
N ILE A 84 6.47 7.89 1.90
CA ILE A 84 5.67 7.23 0.87
C ILE A 84 6.37 6.02 0.22
N PRO A 85 7.68 6.04 -0.07
CA PRO A 85 8.37 4.86 -0.62
C PRO A 85 8.23 3.61 0.24
N GLU A 86 8.22 3.73 1.59
CA GLU A 86 8.02 2.57 2.47
C GLU A 86 6.59 2.03 2.39
N ILE A 87 5.59 2.89 2.27
CA ILE A 87 4.20 2.46 2.09
C ILE A 87 4.05 1.66 0.80
N ILE A 88 4.66 2.13 -0.30
CA ILE A 88 4.67 1.44 -1.59
C ILE A 88 5.40 0.10 -1.46
N ARG A 89 6.60 0.09 -0.87
CA ARG A 89 7.39 -1.12 -0.64
C ARG A 89 6.59 -2.18 0.12
N VAL A 90 5.84 -1.80 1.15
CA VAL A 90 5.03 -2.75 1.93
C VAL A 90 3.85 -3.28 1.12
N VAL A 91 3.20 -2.47 0.28
CA VAL A 91 2.16 -2.95 -0.64
C VAL A 91 2.74 -4.02 -1.58
N GLU A 92 3.89 -3.77 -2.18
CA GLU A 92 4.56 -4.71 -3.08
C GLU A 92 5.02 -5.97 -2.34
N ALA A 93 5.57 -5.82 -1.13
CA ALA A 93 5.97 -6.94 -0.29
C ALA A 93 4.79 -7.87 0.05
N LEU A 94 3.63 -7.31 0.39
CA LEU A 94 2.41 -8.08 0.64
C LEU A 94 1.94 -8.83 -0.61
N GLN A 95 1.94 -8.16 -1.76
CA GLN A 95 1.53 -8.77 -3.04
C GLN A 95 2.47 -9.92 -3.44
N ILE A 96 3.78 -9.72 -3.33
CA ILE A 96 4.78 -10.76 -3.62
C ILE A 96 4.66 -11.94 -2.65
N ALA A 97 4.53 -11.67 -1.35
CA ALA A 97 4.40 -12.70 -0.33
C ALA A 97 3.16 -13.57 -0.56
N ASP A 98 2.00 -12.95 -0.80
CA ASP A 98 0.73 -13.66 -1.03
C ASP A 98 0.78 -14.48 -2.32
N CYS A 99 1.25 -13.89 -3.43
CA CYS A 99 1.33 -14.57 -4.72
C CYS A 99 2.27 -15.78 -4.70
N ASN A 100 3.37 -15.71 -3.97
CA ASN A 100 4.38 -16.77 -3.91
C ASN A 100 4.17 -17.74 -2.73
N ASN A 101 3.17 -17.52 -1.89
CA ASN A 101 3.01 -18.20 -0.60
C ASN A 101 4.35 -18.26 0.16
N ALA A 102 4.95 -17.09 0.38
CA ALA A 102 6.30 -16.91 0.91
C ALA A 102 6.34 -15.70 1.84
N SER A 103 7.50 -15.39 2.40
CA SER A 103 7.72 -14.20 3.22
C SER A 103 8.82 -13.33 2.62
N THR A 104 8.73 -12.02 2.82
CA THR A 104 9.85 -11.12 2.50
C THR A 104 10.77 -11.00 3.72
N PRO A 105 12.10 -11.01 3.53
CA PRO A 105 13.04 -10.79 4.63
C PRO A 105 13.04 -9.32 5.10
N ALA A 106 13.69 -9.07 6.23
CA ALA A 106 13.98 -7.71 6.68
C ALA A 106 14.75 -6.93 5.59
N ASN A 107 14.44 -5.66 5.46
CA ASN A 107 15.03 -4.75 4.44
C ASN A 107 14.77 -5.15 2.98
N TRP A 108 13.85 -6.07 2.73
CA TRP A 108 13.51 -6.47 1.38
C TRP A 108 13.02 -5.29 0.53
N VAL A 109 13.49 -5.23 -0.69
CA VAL A 109 12.98 -4.34 -1.74
C VAL A 109 12.58 -5.15 -2.98
N PRO A 110 11.72 -4.63 -3.87
CA PRO A 110 11.31 -5.32 -5.09
C PRO A 110 12.51 -5.84 -5.89
N GLY A 111 12.39 -7.07 -6.39
CA GLY A 111 13.45 -7.76 -7.13
C GLY A 111 14.42 -8.58 -6.28
N GLN A 112 14.36 -8.49 -4.95
CA GLN A 112 15.19 -9.33 -4.09
C GLN A 112 14.55 -10.69 -3.81
N PRO A 113 15.36 -11.72 -3.44
CA PRO A 113 14.87 -13.02 -3.06
C PRO A 113 13.90 -12.99 -1.87
N ILE A 114 13.01 -13.97 -1.83
CA ILE A 114 12.00 -14.16 -0.80
C ILE A 114 12.26 -15.42 0.00
N ILE A 115 11.75 -15.47 1.23
CA ILE A 115 11.95 -16.60 2.14
C ILE A 115 10.95 -17.70 1.81
N LYS A 116 11.44 -18.92 1.59
CA LYS A 116 10.61 -20.11 1.41
C LYS A 116 9.81 -20.41 2.68
N PRO A 117 8.55 -20.88 2.57
CA PRO A 117 7.80 -21.33 3.74
C PRO A 117 8.53 -22.48 4.45
N ALA A 118 8.39 -22.54 5.77
CA ALA A 118 8.99 -23.62 6.56
C ALA A 118 8.47 -24.99 6.12
N PRO A 119 9.33 -26.04 6.10
CA PRO A 119 8.89 -27.40 5.85
C PRO A 119 7.86 -27.86 6.88
N LYS A 120 6.85 -28.62 6.43
CA LYS A 120 5.77 -29.14 7.30
C LYS A 120 5.96 -30.61 7.67
N THR A 121 6.96 -31.29 7.11
CA THR A 121 7.25 -32.70 7.35
C THR A 121 8.75 -32.90 7.63
N PHE A 122 9.08 -33.98 8.30
CA PHE A 122 10.48 -34.35 8.58
C PHE A 122 11.26 -34.57 7.26
N GLN A 123 10.65 -35.25 6.31
CA GLN A 123 11.24 -35.44 5.00
C GLN A 123 11.52 -34.10 4.31
N GLY A 124 10.54 -33.20 4.29
CA GLY A 124 10.73 -31.86 3.71
C GLY A 124 11.80 -31.03 4.43
N LEU A 125 12.00 -31.26 5.75
CA LEU A 125 13.13 -30.66 6.47
C LEU A 125 14.47 -31.18 5.98
N GLN A 126 14.61 -32.51 5.80
CA GLN A 126 15.83 -33.12 5.30
C GLN A 126 16.16 -32.66 3.87
N GLU A 127 15.16 -32.64 3.00
CA GLU A 127 15.27 -32.13 1.63
C GLU A 127 15.73 -30.67 1.60
N ARG A 128 15.16 -29.82 2.47
CA ARG A 128 15.54 -28.41 2.61
C ARG A 128 16.99 -28.25 3.09
N GLN A 129 17.41 -29.04 4.06
CA GLN A 129 18.79 -28.99 4.56
C GLN A 129 19.79 -29.39 3.47
N LYS A 130 19.48 -30.43 2.70
CA LYS A 130 20.29 -30.86 1.56
C LYS A 130 20.36 -29.78 0.48
N GLU A 131 19.21 -29.19 0.10
CA GLU A 131 19.14 -28.10 -0.86
C GLU A 131 20.02 -26.89 -0.45
N ILE A 132 20.02 -26.52 0.84
CA ILE A 132 20.84 -25.41 1.34
C ILE A 132 22.33 -25.74 1.25
N GLN A 133 22.73 -26.96 1.58
CA GLN A 133 24.11 -27.40 1.50
C GLN A 133 24.65 -27.40 0.05
N GLU A 134 23.80 -27.81 -0.91
CA GLU A 134 24.16 -27.88 -2.32
C GLU A 134 24.17 -26.48 -2.98
N ASN A 135 23.14 -25.66 -2.74
CA ASN A 135 22.91 -24.43 -3.48
C ASN A 135 23.29 -23.16 -2.72
N ARG A 136 23.65 -23.25 -1.46
CA ARG A 136 23.97 -22.10 -0.58
C ARG A 136 22.89 -20.99 -0.59
N ASN A 137 21.63 -21.37 -0.81
CA ASN A 137 20.49 -20.46 -0.92
C ASN A 137 19.80 -20.16 0.41
N GLY A 138 20.51 -20.24 1.52
CA GLY A 138 20.01 -19.97 2.85
C GLY A 138 21.01 -20.24 3.96
N MET A 139 20.67 -19.80 5.15
CA MET A 139 21.45 -20.03 6.37
C MET A 139 20.97 -21.27 7.14
N SER A 140 19.68 -21.58 7.05
CA SER A 140 19.04 -22.70 7.76
C SER A 140 17.68 -23.04 7.14
N TRP A 141 17.08 -24.14 7.57
CA TRP A 141 15.78 -24.62 7.10
C TRP A 141 14.65 -23.59 7.25
N TYR A 142 14.73 -22.70 8.23
CA TYR A 142 13.77 -21.60 8.48
C TYR A 142 14.11 -20.32 7.73
N LEU A 143 15.33 -20.17 7.26
CA LEU A 143 15.82 -18.99 6.52
C LEU A 143 16.52 -19.46 5.24
N SER A 144 15.74 -19.90 4.29
CA SER A 144 16.18 -20.26 2.95
C SER A 144 15.42 -19.45 1.91
N PHE A 145 16.09 -19.08 0.84
CA PHE A 145 15.62 -18.12 -0.13
C PHE A 145 15.23 -18.78 -1.45
N LYS A 146 14.36 -18.12 -2.19
CA LYS A 146 14.03 -18.39 -3.59
C LYS A 146 13.78 -17.08 -4.31
N GLU A 147 13.90 -17.08 -5.62
CA GLU A 147 13.44 -15.96 -6.44
C GLU A 147 11.90 -15.90 -6.44
N SER A 148 11.35 -14.70 -6.61
CA SER A 148 9.92 -14.55 -6.86
C SER A 148 9.59 -15.10 -8.25
N SER A 149 8.39 -15.68 -8.41
CA SER A 149 7.99 -16.21 -9.70
C SER A 149 7.78 -15.09 -10.71
N GLU A 150 8.21 -15.29 -11.97
CA GLU A 150 7.99 -14.34 -13.06
C GLU A 150 6.51 -13.99 -13.25
N LYS A 151 5.61 -14.95 -13.00
CA LYS A 151 4.17 -14.73 -13.07
C LYS A 151 3.71 -13.68 -12.07
N CYS A 152 4.22 -13.73 -10.83
CA CYS A 152 3.89 -12.78 -9.79
C CYS A 152 4.42 -11.39 -10.11
N ASN A 153 5.66 -11.29 -10.59
CA ASN A 153 6.26 -10.02 -11.01
C ASN A 153 5.47 -9.39 -12.15
N LYS A 154 5.12 -10.15 -13.20
CA LYS A 154 4.33 -9.67 -14.34
C LYS A 154 2.91 -9.23 -13.94
N GLN A 155 2.27 -9.90 -13.00
CA GLN A 155 0.95 -9.49 -12.50
C GLN A 155 0.99 -8.14 -11.78
N ILE A 156 2.04 -7.88 -11.01
CA ILE A 156 2.24 -6.61 -10.32
C ILE A 156 2.49 -5.50 -11.33
N ASP A 157 3.38 -5.73 -12.30
CA ASP A 157 3.71 -4.77 -13.35
C ASP A 157 2.49 -4.42 -14.21
N GLN A 158 1.71 -5.41 -14.64
CA GLN A 158 0.49 -5.21 -15.43
C GLN A 158 -0.56 -4.42 -14.64
N LYS A 159 -0.72 -4.70 -13.35
CA LYS A 159 -1.66 -3.97 -12.49
C LYS A 159 -1.23 -2.51 -12.32
N GLN A 160 0.06 -2.23 -12.21
CA GLN A 160 0.60 -0.87 -12.16
C GLN A 160 0.39 -0.10 -13.48
N ILE A 161 0.58 -0.77 -14.62
CA ILE A 161 0.35 -0.16 -15.95
C ILE A 161 -1.13 0.13 -16.16
N LEU A 162 -2.01 -0.78 -15.78
CA LEU A 162 -3.46 -0.61 -15.89
C LEU A 162 -3.95 0.56 -15.02
N ASP A 163 -3.46 0.65 -13.78
CA ASP A 163 -3.77 1.75 -12.86
C ASP A 163 -3.32 3.12 -13.42
N LYS A 164 -2.14 3.18 -14.07
CA LYS A 164 -1.64 4.40 -14.74
C LYS A 164 -2.52 4.79 -15.95
N ASN A 165 -2.90 3.82 -16.78
CA ASN A 165 -3.72 4.06 -17.96
C ASN A 165 -5.14 4.52 -17.58
N THR A 166 -5.74 3.92 -16.55
CA THR A 166 -7.06 4.32 -16.05
C THR A 166 -7.05 5.75 -15.52
N LYS A 167 -5.99 6.15 -14.81
CA LYS A 167 -5.82 7.54 -14.34
C LYS A 167 -5.69 8.55 -15.49
N ASN A 168 -4.94 8.21 -16.53
CA ASN A 168 -4.79 9.07 -17.70
C ASN A 168 -6.12 9.26 -18.47
N ILE A 169 -6.92 8.21 -18.61
CA ILE A 169 -8.23 8.28 -19.26
C ILE A 169 -9.21 9.14 -18.44
N GLN A 170 -9.23 8.98 -17.11
CA GLN A 170 -10.09 9.77 -16.24
C GLN A 170 -9.73 11.26 -16.25
N SER A 171 -8.44 11.59 -16.24
CA SER A 171 -7.98 13.00 -16.33
C SER A 171 -8.35 13.63 -17.66
N THR A 172 -8.23 12.91 -18.78
CA THR A 172 -8.62 13.40 -20.11
C THR A 172 -10.14 13.64 -20.20
N GLN A 173 -10.95 12.71 -19.69
CA GLN A 173 -12.42 12.87 -19.67
C GLN A 173 -12.89 14.03 -18.78
N THR A 174 -12.18 14.29 -17.70
CA THR A 174 -12.49 15.41 -16.79
C THR A 174 -12.16 16.73 -17.45
N MET A 175 -11.02 16.86 -18.14
CA MET A 175 -10.66 18.05 -18.93
C MET A 175 -11.66 18.33 -20.07
N GLU A 176 -12.10 17.28 -20.78
CA GLU A 176 -13.09 17.43 -21.85
C GLU A 176 -14.46 17.90 -21.32
N LYS A 177 -14.87 17.42 -20.15
CA LYS A 177 -16.11 17.87 -19.50
C LYS A 177 -16.01 19.33 -19.01
N GLN A 178 -14.87 19.74 -18.47
CA GLN A 178 -14.65 21.11 -18.03
C GLN A 178 -14.63 22.10 -19.22
N ASN A 179 -13.98 21.72 -20.33
CA ASN A 179 -13.97 22.53 -21.52
C ASN A 179 -15.36 22.72 -22.18
N LYS A 180 -16.27 21.72 -22.03
CA LYS A 180 -17.67 21.82 -22.48
C LYS A 180 -18.56 22.69 -21.60
N LEU A 181 -18.17 22.91 -20.34
CA LEU A 181 -18.89 23.76 -19.39
C LEU A 181 -18.48 25.23 -19.49
N LEU A 182 -17.36 25.52 -20.14
CA LEU A 182 -16.82 26.88 -20.36
C LEU A 182 -17.17 27.47 -21.75
N GLN A 183 -17.86 26.70 -22.59
CA GLN A 183 -18.47 27.14 -23.86
C GLN A 183 -19.99 27.34 -23.71
#